data_d454b259d37ae42e4f23dcfc96b2f6ff
#
_entry.id   d454b259d37ae42e4f23dcfc96b2f6ff
#
_cell.length_a   1.000
_cell.length_b   1.000
_cell.length_c   1.000
_cell.angle_alpha   90.00
_cell.angle_beta   90.00
_cell.angle_gamma   90.00
#
_symmetry.space_group_name_H-M   'P 1'
#
loop_
_entity.id
_entity.type
_entity.pdbx_description
1 polymer ?
#
loop_
_entity_poly.entity_id
_entity_poly.type
_entity_poly.pdbx_seq_one_letter_code
_entity_poly.pdbx_strand_id
1 'polypeptide(L)'
;MPTETPSQIEGVRIRTLDVYGDPRGRFSEIFRTASMPETFVQCNHSHSAAGVLRGLHYHQHQADLWYVPAGRAQVGLADLRRRGGTPATESFVLDAAEPTTVFIPPGVAHGYLALTELDVIYWVTGEYDPSDEHGVAWNDPTLAIPWRIDAEPVVSERDAKNPGLDWDLVPTFS
;
A
#
# COMPACT_ATOMS: atom_id res chain seq x y z
N MET A 1 8.04 6.41 -21.72
CA MET A 1 8.67 6.74 -20.41
C MET A 1 7.64 6.49 -19.34
N PRO A 2 8.01 5.93 -18.18
CA PRO A 2 7.07 5.72 -17.10
C PRO A 2 6.36 7.03 -16.74
N THR A 3 5.06 6.95 -16.51
CA THR A 3 4.24 8.13 -16.19
C THR A 3 3.95 8.13 -14.71
N GLU A 4 4.24 9.24 -14.03
CA GLU A 4 3.84 9.43 -12.64
C GLU A 4 2.44 10.02 -12.57
N THR A 5 1.58 9.39 -11.78
CA THR A 5 0.26 9.92 -11.43
C THR A 5 0.39 10.69 -10.11
N PRO A 6 -0.02 11.97 -10.06
CA PRO A 6 0.01 12.73 -8.82
C PRO A 6 -0.82 12.06 -7.72
N SER A 7 -0.24 11.88 -6.54
CA SER A 7 -0.94 11.49 -5.33
C SER A 7 -1.38 12.73 -4.54
N GLN A 8 -2.49 12.60 -3.79
CA GLN A 8 -2.94 13.62 -2.84
C GLN A 8 -2.12 13.61 -1.55
N ILE A 9 -1.37 12.53 -1.30
CA ILE A 9 -0.53 12.35 -0.11
C ILE A 9 0.93 12.61 -0.49
N GLU A 10 1.53 13.59 0.14
CA GLU A 10 2.92 13.98 -0.08
C GLU A 10 3.89 12.79 0.10
N GLY A 11 4.80 12.62 -0.86
CA GLY A 11 5.80 11.55 -0.86
C GLY A 11 5.29 10.18 -1.35
N VAL A 12 4.00 9.97 -1.51
CA VAL A 12 3.47 8.80 -2.23
C VAL A 12 3.75 9.00 -3.72
N ARG A 13 4.33 7.98 -4.36
CA ARG A 13 4.65 8.00 -5.80
C ARG A 13 3.95 6.84 -6.49
N ILE A 14 3.03 7.14 -7.39
CA ILE A 14 2.30 6.17 -8.22
C ILE A 14 2.89 6.24 -9.62
N ARG A 15 3.49 5.14 -10.08
CA ARG A 15 4.22 5.11 -11.35
C ARG A 15 3.72 3.98 -12.23
N THR A 16 3.09 4.31 -13.35
CA THR A 16 2.77 3.36 -14.43
C THR A 16 4.05 3.03 -15.20
N LEU A 17 4.32 1.73 -15.40
CA LEU A 17 5.54 1.23 -15.99
C LEU A 17 5.45 1.15 -17.51
N ASP A 18 6.60 1.29 -18.20
CA ASP A 18 6.69 0.93 -19.60
C ASP A 18 6.49 -0.58 -19.79
N VAL A 19 5.67 -0.95 -20.75
CA VAL A 19 5.40 -2.34 -21.11
C VAL A 19 5.97 -2.59 -22.51
N TYR A 20 6.87 -3.54 -22.61
CA TYR A 20 7.48 -3.99 -23.86
C TYR A 20 6.89 -5.34 -24.23
N GLY A 21 6.07 -5.37 -25.29
CA GLY A 21 5.40 -6.56 -25.77
C GLY A 21 6.04 -7.13 -27.04
N ASP A 22 6.09 -8.47 -27.15
CA ASP A 22 6.46 -9.21 -28.36
C ASP A 22 5.66 -10.53 -28.45
N PRO A 23 5.83 -11.37 -29.50
CA PRO A 23 5.08 -12.63 -29.61
C PRO A 23 5.25 -13.63 -28.43
N ARG A 24 6.21 -13.43 -27.55
CA ARG A 24 6.44 -14.26 -26.35
C ARG A 24 5.65 -13.78 -25.13
N GLY A 25 5.13 -12.50 -25.16
CA GLY A 25 4.42 -11.89 -24.05
C GLY A 25 4.87 -10.46 -23.78
N ARG A 26 4.97 -10.07 -22.52
CA ARG A 26 5.32 -8.71 -22.10
C ARG A 26 6.45 -8.69 -21.09
N PHE A 27 7.22 -7.61 -21.10
CA PHE A 27 8.27 -7.31 -20.12
C PHE A 27 8.07 -5.89 -19.60
N SER A 28 8.29 -5.70 -18.30
CA SER A 28 8.34 -4.40 -17.64
C SER A 28 9.46 -4.39 -16.60
N GLU A 29 10.22 -3.31 -16.54
CA GLU A 29 11.15 -3.08 -15.45
C GLU A 29 10.38 -2.51 -14.25
N ILE A 30 10.30 -3.26 -13.16
CA ILE A 30 9.50 -2.87 -11.98
C ILE A 30 10.17 -1.72 -11.22
N PHE A 31 11.47 -1.85 -10.93
CA PHE A 31 12.25 -0.76 -10.36
C PHE A 31 13.73 -0.88 -10.69
N ARG A 32 14.44 0.20 -10.53
CA ARG A 32 15.88 0.28 -10.67
C ARG A 32 16.42 1.12 -9.52
N THR A 33 17.44 0.64 -8.82
CA THR A 33 18.06 1.33 -7.68
C THR A 33 18.50 2.75 -8.04
N ALA A 34 19.01 2.97 -9.26
CA ALA A 34 19.45 4.30 -9.71
C ALA A 34 18.29 5.32 -9.85
N SER A 35 17.03 4.87 -9.90
CA SER A 35 15.84 5.75 -9.99
C SER A 35 15.10 5.90 -8.67
N MET A 36 15.59 5.30 -7.59
CA MET A 36 14.99 5.34 -6.26
C MET A 36 16.05 5.83 -5.28
N PRO A 37 15.79 6.90 -4.52
CA PRO A 37 16.71 7.35 -3.47
C PRO A 37 16.76 6.36 -2.28
N GLU A 38 15.70 5.57 -2.09
CA GLU A 38 15.58 4.61 -1.02
C GLU A 38 16.32 3.31 -1.33
N THR A 39 16.89 2.68 -0.28
CA THR A 39 17.50 1.35 -0.37
C THR A 39 16.54 0.31 0.17
N PHE A 40 16.12 -0.62 -0.67
CA PHE A 40 15.26 -1.74 -0.26
C PHE A 40 16.12 -2.93 0.17
N VAL A 41 15.79 -3.52 1.31
CA VAL A 41 16.59 -4.59 1.94
C VAL A 41 15.86 -5.93 1.99
N GLN A 42 14.52 -5.93 1.90
CA GLN A 42 13.69 -7.14 1.92
C GLN A 42 12.63 -7.06 0.84
N CYS A 43 12.26 -8.21 0.29
CA CYS A 43 11.17 -8.36 -0.67
C CYS A 43 10.22 -9.46 -0.19
N ASN A 44 8.93 -9.18 -0.21
CA ASN A 44 7.89 -10.10 0.23
C ASN A 44 6.88 -10.34 -0.90
N HIS A 45 6.22 -11.49 -0.84
CA HIS A 45 5.11 -11.86 -1.71
C HIS A 45 3.92 -12.27 -0.84
N SER A 46 2.77 -11.68 -1.09
CA SER A 46 1.51 -12.10 -0.47
C SER A 46 0.49 -12.50 -1.53
N HIS A 47 -0.19 -13.62 -1.28
CA HIS A 47 -1.32 -14.09 -2.05
C HIS A 47 -2.61 -13.88 -1.23
N SER A 48 -3.70 -13.45 -1.87
CA SER A 48 -4.98 -13.18 -1.23
C SER A 48 -6.14 -13.62 -2.12
N ALA A 49 -7.08 -14.35 -1.56
CA ALA A 49 -8.35 -14.62 -2.23
C ALA A 49 -9.16 -13.33 -2.40
N ALA A 50 -10.09 -13.31 -3.35
CA ALA A 50 -11.04 -12.20 -3.51
C ALA A 50 -11.80 -11.93 -2.21
N GLY A 51 -12.00 -10.64 -1.87
CA GLY A 51 -12.66 -10.21 -0.64
C GLY A 51 -11.77 -10.16 0.60
N VAL A 52 -10.50 -10.58 0.51
CA VAL A 52 -9.53 -10.39 1.60
C VAL A 52 -9.11 -8.92 1.67
N LEU A 53 -9.14 -8.35 2.89
CA LEU A 53 -8.59 -7.03 3.18
C LEU A 53 -7.41 -7.19 4.15
N ARG A 54 -6.29 -6.55 3.82
CA ARG A 54 -5.11 -6.47 4.68
C ARG A 54 -4.81 -5.01 5.00
N GLY A 55 -4.64 -4.70 6.26
CA GLY A 55 -4.34 -3.35 6.72
C GLY A 55 -5.38 -2.79 7.71
N LEU A 56 -5.35 -1.49 8.00
CA LEU A 56 -4.28 -0.58 7.55
C LEU A 56 -3.07 -0.74 8.45
N HIS A 57 -1.91 -0.90 7.84
CA HIS A 57 -0.64 -0.93 8.56
C HIS A 57 0.11 0.38 8.32
N TYR A 58 0.99 0.75 9.23
CA TYR A 58 1.91 1.88 9.04
C TYR A 58 3.18 1.66 9.84
N HIS A 59 4.26 2.26 9.37
CA HIS A 59 5.59 2.14 9.93
C HIS A 59 6.15 3.52 10.24
N GLN A 60 6.95 3.61 11.29
CA GLN A 60 7.62 4.85 11.66
C GLN A 60 8.88 5.09 10.81
N HIS A 61 9.55 4.02 10.40
CA HIS A 61 10.86 4.08 9.73
C HIS A 61 10.89 3.41 8.37
N GLN A 62 10.02 2.42 8.14
CA GLN A 62 9.99 1.64 6.91
C GLN A 62 9.15 2.32 5.84
N ALA A 63 9.67 2.37 4.61
CA ALA A 63 8.91 2.64 3.40
C ALA A 63 8.67 1.37 2.61
N ASP A 64 7.57 1.33 1.87
CA ASP A 64 7.15 0.21 1.05
C ASP A 64 7.13 0.60 -0.44
N LEU A 65 7.47 -0.34 -1.32
CA LEU A 65 7.25 -0.25 -2.76
C LEU A 65 6.40 -1.44 -3.20
N TRP A 66 5.16 -1.20 -3.60
CA TRP A 66 4.20 -2.23 -3.99
C TRP A 66 4.11 -2.42 -5.49
N TYR A 67 3.88 -3.66 -5.90
CA TYR A 67 3.59 -4.06 -7.27
C TYR A 67 2.57 -5.22 -7.27
N VAL A 68 1.59 -5.17 -8.19
CA VAL A 68 0.57 -6.22 -8.38
C VAL A 68 0.90 -7.00 -9.66
N PRO A 69 1.50 -8.21 -9.56
CA PRO A 69 1.81 -9.04 -10.72
C PRO A 69 0.58 -9.79 -11.27
N ALA A 70 -0.42 -10.07 -10.42
CA ALA A 70 -1.65 -10.76 -10.79
C ALA A 70 -2.86 -10.25 -10.00
N GLY A 71 -4.00 -10.17 -10.65
CA GLY A 71 -5.26 -9.75 -10.04
C GLY A 71 -5.43 -8.23 -9.96
N ARG A 72 -6.37 -7.82 -9.09
CA ARG A 72 -6.75 -6.40 -8.90
C ARG A 72 -6.89 -6.10 -7.42
N ALA A 73 -6.27 -5.02 -6.97
CA ALA A 73 -6.33 -4.53 -5.61
C ALA A 73 -6.96 -3.14 -5.55
N GLN A 74 -7.90 -2.90 -4.67
CA GLN A 74 -8.19 -1.54 -4.24
C GLN A 74 -7.24 -1.19 -3.12
N VAL A 75 -6.41 -0.18 -3.32
CA VAL A 75 -5.51 0.37 -2.30
C VAL A 75 -6.22 1.46 -1.52
N GLY A 76 -5.98 1.50 -0.22
CA GLY A 76 -6.39 2.57 0.68
C GLY A 76 -5.18 3.13 1.41
N LEU A 77 -5.03 4.45 1.41
CA LEU A 77 -3.94 5.17 2.06
C LEU A 77 -4.49 6.25 2.98
N ALA A 78 -3.79 6.51 4.10
CA ALA A 78 -4.08 7.61 5.01
C ALA A 78 -2.79 8.22 5.57
N ASP A 79 -2.63 9.54 5.45
CA ASP A 79 -1.45 10.26 5.96
C ASP A 79 -1.57 10.53 7.46
N LEU A 80 -0.82 9.79 8.28
CA LEU A 80 -0.82 9.95 9.73
C LEU A 80 0.32 10.85 10.24
N ARG A 81 1.12 11.44 9.37
CA ARG A 81 2.28 12.27 9.74
C ARG A 81 1.88 13.63 10.33
N ARG A 82 0.70 14.12 10.00
CA ARG A 82 0.17 15.40 10.52
C ARG A 82 -0.84 15.11 11.61
N ARG A 83 -0.40 15.20 12.86
CA ARG A 83 -1.25 14.96 14.02
C ARG A 83 -2.37 16.01 14.13
N GLY A 84 -3.54 15.53 14.52
CA GLY A 84 -4.73 16.35 14.71
C GLY A 84 -5.53 16.60 13.41
N GLY A 85 -6.84 16.63 13.54
CA GLY A 85 -7.76 16.76 12.42
C GLY A 85 -7.97 15.45 11.64
N THR A 86 -8.56 15.57 10.45
CA THR A 86 -8.84 14.44 9.56
C THR A 86 -7.64 14.22 8.66
N PRO A 87 -7.04 13.02 8.64
CA PRO A 87 -5.95 12.69 7.74
C PRO A 87 -6.35 12.83 6.27
N ALA A 88 -5.40 13.21 5.42
CA ALA A 88 -5.58 13.07 3.98
C ALA A 88 -5.66 11.57 3.64
N THR A 89 -6.68 11.17 2.90
CA THR A 89 -6.87 9.80 2.46
C THR A 89 -6.94 9.70 0.96
N GLU A 90 -6.51 8.60 0.40
CA GLU A 90 -6.56 8.31 -1.03
C GLU A 90 -6.94 6.86 -1.26
N SER A 91 -7.72 6.59 -2.32
CA SER A 91 -8.04 5.24 -2.73
C SER A 91 -8.06 5.12 -4.24
N PHE A 92 -7.42 4.07 -4.76
CA PHE A 92 -7.33 3.77 -6.19
C PHE A 92 -7.22 2.26 -6.42
N VAL A 93 -7.30 1.83 -7.67
CA VAL A 93 -7.17 0.42 -8.06
C VAL A 93 -5.82 0.20 -8.73
N LEU A 94 -5.09 -0.82 -8.26
CA LEU A 94 -3.99 -1.43 -8.98
C LEU A 94 -4.51 -2.63 -9.75
N ASP A 95 -4.17 -2.71 -11.04
CA ASP A 95 -4.57 -3.79 -11.93
C ASP A 95 -3.32 -4.38 -12.60
N ALA A 96 -3.15 -5.68 -12.53
CA ALA A 96 -2.01 -6.36 -13.18
C ALA A 96 -1.99 -6.15 -14.70
N ALA A 97 -3.13 -5.75 -15.33
CA ALA A 97 -3.16 -5.40 -16.75
C ALA A 97 -2.44 -4.08 -17.05
N GLU A 98 -2.36 -3.17 -16.07
CA GLU A 98 -1.67 -1.88 -16.14
C GLU A 98 -0.53 -1.83 -15.11
N PRO A 99 0.65 -2.42 -15.41
CA PRO A 99 1.76 -2.53 -14.46
C PRO A 99 2.10 -1.19 -13.83
N THR A 100 1.86 -1.08 -12.52
CA THR A 100 2.01 0.15 -11.76
C THR A 100 2.70 -0.17 -10.43
N THR A 101 3.67 0.65 -10.04
CA THR A 101 4.26 0.61 -8.70
C THR A 101 3.74 1.75 -7.84
N VAL A 102 3.64 1.49 -6.54
CA VAL A 102 3.27 2.49 -5.54
C VAL A 102 4.33 2.52 -4.45
N PHE A 103 5.02 3.64 -4.33
CA PHE A 103 5.91 3.91 -3.19
C PHE A 103 5.11 4.59 -2.09
N ILE A 104 5.23 4.06 -0.89
CA ILE A 104 4.52 4.51 0.31
C ILE A 104 5.57 4.88 1.36
N PRO A 105 5.69 6.17 1.72
CA PRO A 105 6.68 6.61 2.71
C PRO A 105 6.25 6.23 4.14
N PRO A 106 7.20 6.25 5.11
CA PRO A 106 6.88 6.11 6.52
C PRO A 106 5.76 7.06 6.97
N GLY A 107 4.94 6.61 7.89
CA GLY A 107 3.83 7.39 8.44
C GLY A 107 2.57 7.45 7.59
N VAL A 108 2.57 6.85 6.41
CA VAL A 108 1.35 6.67 5.61
C VAL A 108 0.76 5.29 5.88
N ALA A 109 -0.40 5.27 6.54
CA ALA A 109 -1.15 4.04 6.73
C ALA A 109 -1.67 3.52 5.39
N HIS A 110 -1.53 2.22 5.18
CA HIS A 110 -1.79 1.58 3.91
C HIS A 110 -2.41 0.20 4.07
N GLY A 111 -3.21 -0.17 3.10
CA GLY A 111 -3.84 -1.47 3.01
C GLY A 111 -4.45 -1.71 1.65
N TYR A 112 -4.94 -2.91 1.43
CA TYR A 112 -5.63 -3.24 0.19
C TYR A 112 -6.79 -4.21 0.41
N LEU A 113 -7.80 -4.06 -0.44
CA LEU A 113 -8.88 -5.03 -0.64
C LEU A 113 -8.60 -5.78 -1.94
N ALA A 114 -8.52 -7.09 -1.88
CA ALA A 114 -8.41 -7.95 -3.04
C ALA A 114 -9.75 -8.00 -3.80
N LEU A 115 -9.85 -7.32 -4.93
CA LEU A 115 -11.05 -7.30 -5.77
C LEU A 115 -11.22 -8.58 -6.58
N THR A 116 -10.13 -9.30 -6.80
CA THR A 116 -10.06 -10.63 -7.41
C THR A 116 -9.07 -11.47 -6.61
N GLU A 117 -8.82 -12.72 -6.99
CA GLU A 117 -7.62 -13.43 -6.57
C GLU A 117 -6.40 -12.58 -6.93
N LEU A 118 -5.49 -12.34 -5.97
CA LEU A 118 -4.52 -11.25 -6.01
C LEU A 118 -3.16 -11.71 -5.50
N ASP A 119 -2.11 -11.36 -6.24
CA ASP A 119 -0.74 -11.39 -5.78
C ASP A 119 -0.20 -9.95 -5.62
N VAL A 120 0.48 -9.69 -4.51
CA VAL A 120 1.21 -8.44 -4.25
C VAL A 120 2.65 -8.77 -3.91
N ILE A 121 3.58 -8.16 -4.64
CA ILE A 121 5.00 -8.15 -4.30
C ILE A 121 5.31 -6.77 -3.73
N TYR A 122 6.04 -6.73 -2.61
CA TYR A 122 6.44 -5.47 -2.01
C TYR A 122 7.86 -5.53 -1.46
N TRP A 123 8.61 -4.50 -1.78
CA TRP A 123 9.95 -4.26 -1.27
C TRP A 123 9.86 -3.26 -0.12
N VAL A 124 10.68 -3.46 0.91
CA VAL A 124 10.69 -2.64 2.11
C VAL A 124 12.11 -2.16 2.44
N THR A 125 12.21 -0.96 3.01
CA THR A 125 13.49 -0.34 3.35
C THR A 125 14.05 -0.79 4.69
N GLY A 126 13.25 -1.46 5.52
CA GLY A 126 13.64 -2.10 6.78
C GLY A 126 13.52 -3.61 6.69
N GLU A 127 14.32 -4.37 7.45
CA GLU A 127 14.01 -5.75 7.76
C GLU A 127 12.79 -5.80 8.70
N TYR A 128 12.07 -6.93 8.72
CA TYR A 128 10.89 -7.08 9.57
C TYR A 128 11.20 -6.77 11.04
N ASP A 129 10.57 -5.74 11.55
CA ASP A 129 10.62 -5.32 12.95
C ASP A 129 9.20 -5.23 13.53
N PRO A 130 8.79 -6.17 14.41
CA PRO A 130 7.46 -6.14 15.02
C PRO A 130 7.22 -4.91 15.89
N SER A 131 8.25 -4.18 16.30
CA SER A 131 8.11 -2.95 17.07
C SER A 131 7.78 -1.73 16.21
N ASP A 132 8.06 -1.78 14.90
CA ASP A 132 7.70 -0.76 13.90
C ASP A 132 6.45 -1.14 13.08
N GLU A 133 5.75 -2.20 13.47
CA GLU A 133 4.53 -2.63 12.80
C GLU A 133 3.28 -2.18 13.54
N HIS A 134 2.77 -1.02 13.16
CA HIS A 134 1.56 -0.42 13.73
C HIS A 134 0.34 -0.69 12.86
N GLY A 135 -0.86 -0.48 13.42
CA GLY A 135 -2.11 -0.63 12.68
C GLY A 135 -3.18 0.35 13.14
N VAL A 136 -4.07 0.69 12.23
CA VAL A 136 -5.31 1.42 12.47
C VAL A 136 -6.47 0.68 11.80
N ALA A 137 -7.65 0.74 12.41
CA ALA A 137 -8.83 0.03 11.90
C ALA A 137 -9.13 0.43 10.44
N TRP A 138 -9.22 -0.56 9.55
CA TRP A 138 -9.48 -0.36 8.12
C TRP A 138 -10.80 0.37 7.84
N ASN A 139 -11.77 0.25 8.74
CA ASN A 139 -13.11 0.84 8.66
C ASN A 139 -13.29 2.05 9.59
N ASP A 140 -12.19 2.67 10.02
CA ASP A 140 -12.24 3.86 10.86
C ASP A 140 -13.04 4.99 10.19
N PRO A 141 -14.07 5.53 10.87
CA PRO A 141 -14.94 6.54 10.29
C PRO A 141 -14.25 7.88 10.04
N THR A 142 -13.14 8.17 10.73
CA THR A 142 -12.34 9.39 10.52
C THR A 142 -11.54 9.29 9.23
N LEU A 143 -11.02 8.10 8.93
CA LEU A 143 -10.28 7.82 7.68
C LEU A 143 -11.24 7.74 6.48
N ALA A 144 -12.44 7.22 6.67
CA ALA A 144 -13.52 7.16 5.68
C ALA A 144 -13.07 6.66 4.29
N ILE A 145 -12.15 5.70 4.23
CA ILE A 145 -11.69 5.12 2.96
C ILE A 145 -12.87 4.43 2.27
N PRO A 146 -13.19 4.79 1.01
CA PRO A 146 -14.38 4.29 0.32
C PRO A 146 -14.13 2.88 -0.26
N TRP A 147 -13.98 1.88 0.61
CA TRP A 147 -13.77 0.52 0.19
C TRP A 147 -14.95 -0.02 -0.66
N ARG A 148 -14.64 -0.74 -1.73
CA ARG A 148 -15.63 -1.40 -2.62
C ARG A 148 -16.03 -2.75 -2.02
N ILE A 149 -16.73 -2.73 -0.90
CA ILE A 149 -17.09 -3.91 -0.13
C ILE A 149 -18.55 -4.25 -0.45
N ASP A 150 -18.78 -5.41 -1.07
CA ASP A 150 -20.10 -5.94 -1.34
C ASP A 150 -20.58 -6.90 -0.22
N ALA A 151 -19.64 -7.44 0.56
CA ALA A 151 -19.88 -8.33 1.70
C ALA A 151 -18.77 -8.09 2.75
N GLU A 152 -18.98 -8.59 3.98
CA GLU A 152 -17.97 -8.50 5.06
C GLU A 152 -16.61 -9.01 4.57
N PRO A 153 -15.53 -8.19 4.61
CA PRO A 153 -14.23 -8.61 4.11
C PRO A 153 -13.60 -9.65 5.04
N VAL A 154 -12.79 -10.52 4.46
CA VAL A 154 -11.95 -11.44 5.25
C VAL A 154 -10.71 -10.69 5.72
N VAL A 155 -10.58 -10.52 7.03
CA VAL A 155 -9.43 -9.86 7.66
C VAL A 155 -8.72 -10.83 8.61
N SER A 156 -7.43 -10.60 8.86
CA SER A 156 -6.69 -11.36 9.87
C SER A 156 -7.18 -11.02 11.29
N GLU A 157 -6.95 -11.94 12.25
CA GLU A 157 -7.25 -11.64 13.66
C GLU A 157 -6.50 -10.41 14.19
N ARG A 158 -5.31 -10.16 13.66
CA ARG A 158 -4.50 -8.99 13.96
C ARG A 158 -5.19 -7.72 13.44
N ASP A 159 -5.51 -7.68 12.15
CA ASP A 159 -6.10 -6.49 11.52
C ASP A 159 -7.50 -6.18 12.08
N ALA A 160 -8.26 -7.21 12.45
CA ALA A 160 -9.55 -7.05 13.13
C ALA A 160 -9.45 -6.43 14.54
N LYS A 161 -8.26 -6.48 15.17
CA LYS A 161 -8.00 -5.90 16.49
C LYS A 161 -7.33 -4.53 16.44
N ASN A 162 -6.99 -4.02 15.25
CA ASN A 162 -6.43 -2.69 15.14
C ASN A 162 -7.37 -1.65 15.75
N PRO A 163 -6.84 -0.72 16.56
CA PRO A 163 -7.65 0.35 17.16
C PRO A 163 -8.17 1.32 16.09
N GLY A 164 -9.25 2.02 16.37
CA GLY A 164 -9.59 3.24 15.64
C GLY A 164 -8.45 4.27 15.72
N LEU A 165 -8.51 5.29 14.88
CA LEU A 165 -7.51 6.35 14.89
C LEU A 165 -7.49 7.07 16.23
N ASP A 166 -6.41 6.88 16.96
CA ASP A 166 -6.10 7.55 18.22
C ASP A 166 -4.72 8.21 18.10
N TRP A 167 -4.70 9.54 18.06
CA TRP A 167 -3.48 10.31 17.89
C TRP A 167 -2.48 10.12 19.04
N ASP A 168 -2.90 9.64 20.21
CA ASP A 168 -2.00 9.35 21.32
C ASP A 168 -1.24 8.03 21.10
N LEU A 169 -1.77 7.14 20.26
CA LEU A 169 -1.13 5.89 19.87
C LEU A 169 -0.27 6.04 18.60
N VAL A 170 -0.50 7.07 17.79
CA VAL A 170 0.29 7.31 16.56
C VAL A 170 1.64 7.92 16.94
N PRO A 171 2.78 7.30 16.54
CA PRO A 171 4.11 7.85 16.82
C PRO A 171 4.35 9.16 16.08
N THR A 172 5.37 9.89 16.48
CA THR A 172 5.82 11.09 15.76
C THR A 172 6.73 10.64 14.62
N PHE A 173 6.48 11.15 13.42
CA PHE A 173 7.31 10.90 12.23
C PHE A 173 8.30 12.04 12.04
N SER A 174 9.56 11.70 11.72
CA SER A 174 10.66 12.66 11.50
C SER A 174 10.85 12.98 10.02
#